data_f4c6d9db05c64b6fb08615e7edccab6f
#
_entry.id   f4c6d9db05c64b6fb08615e7edccab6f
#
_cell.length_a   1.000
_cell.length_b   1.000
_cell.length_c   1.000
_cell.angle_alpha   90.00
_cell.angle_beta   90.00
_cell.angle_gamma   90.00
#
_symmetry.space_group_name_H-M   'P 1'
#
loop_
_entity.id
_entity.type
_entity.pdbx_description
1 polymer ?
#
loop_
_entity_poly.entity_id
_entity_poly.type
_entity_poly.pdbx_seq_one_letter_code
_entity_poly.pdbx_strand_id
1 'polypeptide(L)'
;MKKIILLCVAFLSAIATFAQQDANRVFVFTDKDGNAFENGATIERDKLEFDDFEEFKQILSDVYVKQTATDKSYAVSMSVKINSIDNGTLKVCFPMSCLQLVKPGTSDLGKSTLSETASYNKETGLASILTEWIPKSEDAWGTCEATFTLTTLIKKSFLDYTTVGKSSDITIRFINRDPSAINGVADNSAAKEVARYTVGGQRINAPVKGINIVKFSDGRTVKVNVK
;
A
#
# COMPACT_ATOMS: atom_id res chain seq x y z
N MET A 1 26.89 35.78 -18.52
CA MET A 1 25.71 35.20 -19.22
C MET A 1 25.86 33.74 -19.68
N LYS A 2 27.07 33.18 -19.84
CA LYS A 2 27.27 31.76 -20.26
C LYS A 2 27.03 30.69 -19.15
N LYS A 3 27.07 31.06 -17.88
CA LYS A 3 26.92 30.09 -16.74
C LYS A 3 25.46 29.77 -16.39
N ILE A 4 24.50 30.62 -16.75
CA ILE A 4 23.06 30.41 -16.48
C ILE A 4 22.43 29.42 -17.46
N ILE A 5 22.91 29.36 -18.70
CA ILE A 5 22.40 28.45 -19.73
C ILE A 5 22.74 27.00 -19.41
N LEU A 6 23.89 26.73 -18.76
CA LEU A 6 24.30 25.36 -18.40
C LEU A 6 23.43 24.77 -17.29
N LEU A 7 22.91 25.60 -16.38
CA LEU A 7 22.06 25.15 -15.28
C LEU A 7 20.64 24.74 -15.75
N CYS A 8 20.11 25.46 -16.75
CA CYS A 8 18.78 25.14 -17.32
C CYS A 8 18.77 23.85 -18.14
N VAL A 9 19.89 23.49 -18.80
CA VAL A 9 19.99 22.24 -19.58
C VAL A 9 20.08 21.03 -18.66
N ALA A 10 20.75 21.16 -17.49
CA ALA A 10 20.82 20.06 -16.50
C ALA A 10 19.46 19.77 -15.82
N PHE A 11 18.60 20.78 -15.66
CA PHE A 11 17.25 20.59 -15.08
C PHE A 11 16.26 19.96 -16.07
N LEU A 12 16.40 20.25 -17.36
CA LEU A 12 15.53 19.67 -18.40
C LEU A 12 15.85 18.18 -18.67
N SER A 13 17.07 17.74 -18.45
CA SER A 13 17.45 16.34 -18.63
C SER A 13 16.97 15.42 -17.47
N ALA A 14 16.76 15.98 -16.26
CA ALA A 14 16.23 15.21 -15.12
C ALA A 14 14.72 14.90 -15.25
N ILE A 15 13.95 15.74 -15.95
CA ILE A 15 12.50 15.51 -16.14
C ILE A 15 12.24 14.44 -17.21
N ALA A 16 13.12 14.29 -18.19
CA ALA A 16 12.94 13.31 -19.28
C ALA A 16 13.13 11.85 -18.84
N THR A 17 13.88 11.60 -17.76
CA THR A 17 14.15 10.22 -17.28
C THR A 17 12.96 9.62 -16.53
N PHE A 18 12.08 10.40 -15.91
CA PHE A 18 10.88 9.90 -15.23
C PHE A 18 9.74 9.55 -16.20
N ALA A 19 9.61 10.27 -17.33
CA ALA A 19 8.57 10.01 -18.32
C ALA A 19 8.84 8.75 -19.19
N GLN A 20 10.08 8.32 -19.30
CA GLN A 20 10.47 7.21 -20.19
C GLN A 20 10.25 5.82 -19.55
N GLN A 21 10.15 5.74 -18.21
CA GLN A 21 9.94 4.48 -17.50
C GLN A 21 8.47 4.01 -17.52
N ASP A 22 7.52 4.93 -17.73
CA ASP A 22 6.08 4.63 -17.74
C ASP A 22 5.52 4.29 -19.12
N ALA A 23 6.18 4.68 -20.20
CA ALA A 23 5.68 4.53 -21.57
C ALA A 23 5.56 3.07 -22.08
N ASN A 24 6.17 2.10 -21.39
CA ASN A 24 6.17 0.67 -21.79
C ASN A 24 5.32 -0.23 -20.90
N ARG A 25 4.62 0.30 -19.90
CA ARG A 25 3.80 -0.51 -19.00
C ARG A 25 2.38 -0.63 -19.53
N VAL A 26 2.01 -1.81 -20.02
CA VAL A 26 0.67 -2.09 -20.58
C VAL A 26 -0.40 -2.08 -19.48
N PHE A 27 -0.08 -2.54 -18.27
CA PHE A 27 -0.97 -2.50 -17.12
C PHE A 27 -0.31 -1.73 -15.99
N VAL A 28 -1.07 -0.84 -15.37
CA VAL A 28 -0.63 -0.02 -14.25
C VAL A 28 -1.62 -0.14 -13.09
N PHE A 29 -1.11 -0.07 -11.86
CA PHE A 29 -1.95 0.14 -10.70
C PHE A 29 -2.37 1.60 -10.60
N THR A 30 -3.64 1.84 -10.26
CA THR A 30 -4.22 3.18 -10.13
C THR A 30 -5.07 3.30 -8.87
N ASP A 31 -5.37 4.53 -8.50
CA ASP A 31 -6.47 4.83 -7.59
C ASP A 31 -7.84 4.69 -8.29
N LYS A 32 -8.92 4.94 -7.56
CA LYS A 32 -10.31 4.90 -8.07
C LYS A 32 -10.59 5.92 -9.18
N ASP A 33 -9.81 6.99 -9.26
CA ASP A 33 -9.95 8.05 -10.25
C ASP A 33 -9.09 7.80 -11.50
N GLY A 34 -8.35 6.68 -11.52
CA GLY A 34 -7.50 6.25 -12.64
C GLY A 34 -6.12 6.92 -12.68
N ASN A 35 -5.70 7.61 -11.60
CA ASN A 35 -4.35 8.14 -11.47
C ASN A 35 -3.38 7.00 -11.15
N ALA A 36 -2.34 6.86 -11.96
CA ALA A 36 -1.38 5.77 -11.82
C ALA A 36 -0.47 5.99 -10.60
N PHE A 37 -0.26 4.91 -9.83
CA PHE A 37 0.81 4.86 -8.84
C PHE A 37 2.17 4.72 -9.52
N GLU A 38 3.21 5.24 -8.89
CA GLU A 38 4.58 4.98 -9.32
C GLU A 38 4.89 3.47 -9.24
N ASN A 39 5.71 2.99 -10.17
CA ASN A 39 6.08 1.58 -10.18
C ASN A 39 6.94 1.24 -8.96
N GLY A 40 6.54 0.21 -8.20
CA GLY A 40 7.18 -0.16 -6.95
C GLY A 40 6.80 0.71 -5.76
N ALA A 41 5.79 1.59 -5.89
CA ALA A 41 5.31 2.40 -4.77
C ALA A 41 4.86 1.53 -3.60
N THR A 42 5.05 2.06 -2.40
CA THR A 42 4.45 1.51 -1.17
C THR A 42 3.36 2.47 -0.71
N ILE A 43 2.15 1.94 -0.52
CA ILE A 43 1.00 2.69 -0.01
C ILE A 43 0.52 2.09 1.31
N GLU A 44 0.01 2.93 2.20
CA GLU A 44 -0.58 2.51 3.47
C GLU A 44 -2.11 2.58 3.42
N ARG A 45 -2.76 1.62 4.09
CA ARG A 45 -4.20 1.54 4.27
C ARG A 45 -4.48 1.23 5.73
N ASP A 46 -5.18 2.12 6.41
CA ASP A 46 -5.47 2.02 7.86
C ASP A 46 -6.94 2.30 8.20
N LYS A 47 -7.78 2.57 7.20
CA LYS A 47 -9.20 2.79 7.39
C LYS A 47 -9.92 1.47 7.57
N LEU A 48 -10.29 1.16 8.80
CA LEU A 48 -11.10 -0.01 9.11
C LEU A 48 -12.56 0.28 8.77
N GLU A 49 -13.17 -0.55 7.95
CA GLU A 49 -14.57 -0.45 7.53
C GLU A 49 -15.32 -1.72 7.96
N PHE A 50 -16.62 -1.60 8.20
CA PHE A 50 -17.50 -2.73 8.46
C PHE A 50 -18.17 -3.13 7.16
N ASP A 51 -18.12 -4.42 6.82
CA ASP A 51 -18.86 -5.00 5.71
C ASP A 51 -20.19 -5.52 6.23
N ASP A 52 -21.28 -4.83 5.86
CA ASP A 52 -22.65 -5.16 6.32
C ASP A 52 -23.16 -6.49 5.74
N PHE A 53 -22.58 -6.97 4.65
CA PHE A 53 -23.01 -8.21 4.00
C PHE A 53 -22.32 -9.44 4.58
N GLU A 54 -21.00 -9.36 4.79
CA GLU A 54 -20.21 -10.45 5.36
C GLU A 54 -20.05 -10.36 6.88
N GLU A 55 -20.57 -9.28 7.49
CA GLU A 55 -20.63 -9.03 8.94
C GLU A 55 -19.26 -9.03 9.64
N PHE A 56 -18.22 -8.52 8.97
CA PHE A 56 -16.89 -8.39 9.57
C PHE A 56 -16.24 -7.02 9.27
N LYS A 57 -15.19 -6.70 10.02
CA LYS A 57 -14.35 -5.52 9.77
C LYS A 57 -13.23 -5.84 8.80
N GLN A 58 -12.94 -4.91 7.88
CA GLN A 58 -11.91 -5.06 6.86
C GLN A 58 -11.20 -3.73 6.56
N ILE A 59 -10.01 -3.81 6.00
CA ILE A 59 -9.30 -2.67 5.43
C ILE A 59 -9.15 -2.93 3.93
N LEU A 60 -9.79 -2.09 3.11
CA LEU A 60 -9.77 -2.19 1.67
C LEU A 60 -8.48 -1.65 1.07
N SER A 61 -8.02 -2.24 -0.02
CA SER A 61 -6.86 -1.72 -0.76
C SER A 61 -7.16 -0.45 -1.54
N ASP A 62 -8.37 -0.31 -2.06
CA ASP A 62 -8.78 0.76 -3.00
C ASP A 62 -7.79 0.93 -4.16
N VAL A 63 -7.32 -0.19 -4.69
CA VAL A 63 -6.39 -0.25 -5.82
C VAL A 63 -7.08 -0.87 -7.02
N TYR A 64 -6.81 -0.28 -8.17
CA TYR A 64 -7.38 -0.68 -9.44
C TYR A 64 -6.28 -0.95 -10.46
N VAL A 65 -6.62 -1.64 -11.53
CA VAL A 65 -5.76 -1.89 -12.67
C VAL A 65 -6.34 -1.21 -13.89
N LYS A 66 -5.48 -0.50 -14.63
CA LYS A 66 -5.79 0.16 -15.90
C LYS A 66 -4.91 -0.40 -17.01
N GLN A 67 -5.50 -0.64 -18.18
CA GLN A 67 -4.75 -0.96 -19.38
C GLN A 67 -4.40 0.33 -20.13
N THR A 68 -3.12 0.53 -20.46
CA THR A 68 -2.61 1.76 -21.09
C THR A 68 -2.37 1.62 -22.60
N ALA A 69 -2.28 0.38 -23.11
CA ALA A 69 -2.05 0.09 -24.51
C ALA A 69 -3.12 -0.88 -25.05
N THR A 70 -3.55 -0.66 -26.29
CA THR A 70 -4.65 -1.41 -26.96
C THR A 70 -4.28 -1.88 -28.35
N ASP A 71 -3.01 -1.78 -28.75
CA ASP A 71 -2.49 -2.17 -30.06
C ASP A 71 -2.48 -3.69 -30.32
N LYS A 72 -2.63 -4.48 -29.23
CA LYS A 72 -2.70 -5.95 -29.28
C LYS A 72 -3.77 -6.47 -28.32
N SER A 73 -4.09 -7.76 -28.43
CA SER A 73 -4.95 -8.45 -27.46
C SER A 73 -4.14 -8.78 -26.21
N TYR A 74 -4.03 -7.81 -25.30
CA TYR A 74 -3.33 -7.99 -24.05
C TYR A 74 -4.19 -8.69 -23.01
N ALA A 75 -3.51 -9.47 -22.19
CA ALA A 75 -4.04 -10.06 -20.97
C ALA A 75 -3.11 -9.73 -19.80
N VAL A 76 -3.65 -9.79 -18.60
CA VAL A 76 -2.95 -9.56 -17.34
C VAL A 76 -2.97 -10.82 -16.49
N SER A 77 -1.86 -11.13 -15.84
CA SER A 77 -1.84 -11.97 -14.65
C SER A 77 -1.34 -11.18 -13.46
N MET A 78 -1.75 -11.60 -12.28
CA MET A 78 -1.26 -11.00 -11.03
C MET A 78 -0.69 -12.08 -10.12
N SER A 79 0.45 -11.79 -9.51
CA SER A 79 0.96 -12.52 -8.37
C SER A 79 0.97 -11.61 -7.14
N VAL A 80 0.78 -12.21 -5.97
CA VAL A 80 0.88 -11.55 -4.68
C VAL A 80 1.93 -12.24 -3.84
N LYS A 81 2.85 -11.45 -3.28
CA LYS A 81 3.84 -11.88 -2.31
C LYS A 81 3.52 -11.22 -0.97
N ILE A 82 3.09 -12.02 0.01
CA ILE A 82 2.98 -11.56 1.39
C ILE A 82 4.38 -11.50 1.99
N ASN A 83 4.83 -10.30 2.34
CA ASN A 83 6.10 -10.04 3.02
C ASN A 83 5.97 -10.31 4.52
N SER A 84 4.88 -9.82 5.14
CA SER A 84 4.50 -10.09 6.53
C SER A 84 2.99 -10.03 6.68
N ILE A 85 2.45 -10.79 7.65
CA ILE A 85 1.03 -10.76 8.01
C ILE A 85 0.87 -11.17 9.48
N ASP A 86 0.16 -10.33 10.23
CA ASP A 86 -0.14 -10.54 11.65
C ASP A 86 -1.66 -10.47 11.86
N ASN A 87 -2.18 -11.38 12.69
CA ASN A 87 -3.54 -11.33 13.24
C ASN A 87 -4.67 -11.09 12.23
N GLY A 88 -4.52 -11.58 11.01
CA GLY A 88 -5.54 -11.39 9.98
C GLY A 88 -5.41 -12.33 8.80
N THR A 89 -6.27 -12.12 7.80
CA THR A 89 -6.30 -12.81 6.52
C THR A 89 -6.27 -11.78 5.41
N LEU A 90 -5.41 -11.95 4.42
CA LEU A 90 -5.46 -11.17 3.18
C LEU A 90 -6.31 -11.91 2.17
N LYS A 91 -7.44 -11.31 1.77
CA LYS A 91 -8.28 -11.80 0.67
C LYS A 91 -7.98 -10.99 -0.58
N VAL A 92 -7.78 -11.67 -1.70
CA VAL A 92 -7.44 -11.07 -2.99
C VAL A 92 -8.27 -11.74 -4.08
N CYS A 93 -8.99 -10.97 -4.88
CA CYS A 93 -9.84 -11.47 -5.97
C CYS A 93 -9.52 -10.74 -7.29
N PHE A 94 -8.46 -11.18 -8.01
CA PHE A 94 -8.07 -10.62 -9.31
C PHE A 94 -7.07 -11.55 -10.02
N PRO A 95 -7.08 -11.68 -11.36
CA PRO A 95 -8.15 -11.26 -12.27
C PRO A 95 -9.34 -12.22 -12.34
N MET A 96 -9.13 -13.51 -12.04
CA MET A 96 -10.13 -14.58 -12.19
C MET A 96 -10.31 -15.43 -10.93
N SER A 97 -9.40 -15.32 -9.97
CA SER A 97 -9.37 -16.18 -8.77
C SER A 97 -9.44 -15.34 -7.50
N CYS A 98 -10.09 -15.89 -6.47
CA CYS A 98 -10.03 -15.39 -5.10
C CYS A 98 -9.17 -16.31 -4.24
N LEU A 99 -8.24 -15.73 -3.50
CA LEU A 99 -7.41 -16.43 -2.52
C LEU A 99 -7.54 -15.78 -1.15
N GLN A 100 -7.51 -16.63 -0.12
CA GLN A 100 -7.36 -16.21 1.28
C GLN A 100 -5.99 -16.65 1.78
N LEU A 101 -5.18 -15.71 2.17
CA LEU A 101 -3.77 -15.91 2.49
C LEU A 101 -3.52 -15.49 3.95
N VAL A 102 -2.89 -16.37 4.72
CA VAL A 102 -2.71 -16.21 6.18
C VAL A 102 -1.25 -16.28 6.61
N LYS A 103 -0.32 -16.41 5.68
CA LYS A 103 1.13 -16.53 5.96
C LYS A 103 1.97 -15.94 4.86
N PRO A 104 3.22 -15.55 5.13
CA PRO A 104 4.18 -15.12 4.11
C PRO A 104 4.36 -16.18 3.01
N GLY A 105 4.55 -15.70 1.78
CA GLY A 105 4.72 -16.54 0.59
C GLY A 105 4.24 -15.84 -0.67
N THR A 106 4.46 -16.48 -1.82
CA THR A 106 4.00 -16.00 -3.13
C THR A 106 2.91 -16.89 -3.67
N SER A 107 1.87 -16.27 -4.26
CA SER A 107 0.75 -16.96 -4.90
C SER A 107 0.41 -16.28 -6.23
N ASP A 108 0.06 -17.09 -7.23
CA ASP A 108 -0.42 -16.62 -8.54
C ASP A 108 -1.95 -16.68 -8.59
N LEU A 109 -2.57 -15.65 -9.15
CA LEU A 109 -4.03 -15.48 -9.17
C LEU A 109 -4.68 -15.74 -10.54
N GLY A 110 -3.94 -16.33 -11.45
CA GLY A 110 -4.45 -16.64 -12.79
C GLY A 110 -4.24 -15.50 -13.79
N LYS A 111 -4.94 -15.59 -14.92
CA LYS A 111 -4.76 -14.67 -16.05
C LYS A 111 -6.06 -14.47 -16.82
N SER A 112 -6.28 -13.24 -17.33
CA SER A 112 -7.46 -12.86 -18.10
C SER A 112 -7.19 -11.59 -18.91
N THR A 113 -8.01 -11.27 -19.88
CA THR A 113 -8.07 -9.86 -20.36
C THR A 113 -8.71 -8.99 -19.27
N LEU A 114 -8.36 -7.71 -19.22
CA LEU A 114 -8.89 -6.83 -18.18
C LEU A 114 -10.43 -6.74 -18.22
N SER A 115 -11.01 -6.71 -19.40
CA SER A 115 -12.46 -6.64 -19.61
C SER A 115 -13.23 -7.90 -19.23
N GLU A 116 -12.55 -9.03 -19.06
CA GLU A 116 -13.15 -10.30 -18.62
C GLU A 116 -13.09 -10.46 -17.10
N THR A 117 -12.43 -9.56 -16.36
CA THR A 117 -12.39 -9.62 -14.88
C THR A 117 -13.76 -9.24 -14.29
N ALA A 118 -14.16 -9.91 -13.21
CA ALA A 118 -15.47 -9.66 -12.59
C ALA A 118 -15.66 -8.23 -12.08
N SER A 119 -14.55 -7.58 -11.68
CA SER A 119 -14.54 -6.21 -11.16
C SER A 119 -14.36 -5.12 -12.22
N TYR A 120 -14.37 -5.48 -13.51
CA TYR A 120 -14.16 -4.51 -14.58
C TYR A 120 -15.35 -3.56 -14.75
N ASN A 121 -15.08 -2.27 -14.66
CA ASN A 121 -16.04 -1.22 -14.93
C ASN A 121 -15.84 -0.66 -16.35
N LYS A 122 -16.85 -0.84 -17.23
CA LYS A 122 -16.79 -0.41 -18.63
C LYS A 122 -16.77 1.10 -18.82
N GLU A 123 -17.32 1.87 -17.88
CA GLU A 123 -17.39 3.33 -17.97
C GLU A 123 -16.04 3.97 -17.65
N THR A 124 -15.34 3.44 -16.65
CA THR A 124 -14.02 3.97 -16.23
C THR A 124 -12.84 3.27 -16.90
N GLY A 125 -13.04 2.06 -17.43
CA GLY A 125 -11.99 1.21 -17.96
C GLY A 125 -11.06 0.62 -16.88
N LEU A 126 -11.48 0.65 -15.62
CA LEU A 126 -10.73 0.17 -14.47
C LEU A 126 -11.26 -1.18 -13.99
N ALA A 127 -10.39 -2.00 -13.42
CA ALA A 127 -10.77 -3.21 -12.67
C ALA A 127 -10.20 -3.14 -11.25
N SER A 128 -11.04 -3.26 -10.23
CA SER A 128 -10.56 -3.36 -8.84
C SER A 128 -9.81 -4.68 -8.62
N ILE A 129 -8.73 -4.66 -7.84
CA ILE A 129 -8.07 -5.90 -7.42
C ILE A 129 -8.80 -6.61 -6.28
N LEU A 130 -9.91 -6.05 -5.78
CA LEU A 130 -10.75 -6.59 -4.71
C LEU A 130 -9.91 -7.21 -3.60
N THR A 131 -9.00 -6.41 -3.04
CA THR A 131 -8.06 -6.84 -2.01
C THR A 131 -8.40 -6.19 -0.69
N GLU A 132 -8.50 -7.00 0.33
CA GLU A 132 -8.85 -6.59 1.68
C GLU A 132 -8.04 -7.37 2.72
N TRP A 133 -7.64 -6.71 3.80
CA TRP A 133 -7.11 -7.38 4.98
C TRP A 133 -8.18 -7.43 6.06
N ILE A 134 -8.47 -8.65 6.55
CA ILE A 134 -9.53 -8.95 7.50
C ILE A 134 -8.89 -9.33 8.82
N PRO A 135 -9.03 -8.53 9.90
CA PRO A 135 -8.57 -8.90 11.23
C PRO A 135 -9.25 -10.21 11.72
N LYS A 136 -8.53 -11.02 12.50
CA LYS A 136 -9.07 -12.28 13.07
C LYS A 136 -10.24 -12.07 14.04
N SER A 137 -10.31 -10.91 14.69
CA SER A 137 -11.35 -10.49 15.62
C SER A 137 -11.41 -8.98 15.68
N GLU A 138 -12.42 -8.43 16.34
CA GLU A 138 -12.60 -6.98 16.49
C GLU A 138 -11.42 -6.28 17.17
N ASP A 139 -10.75 -6.96 18.11
CA ASP A 139 -9.60 -6.47 18.89
C ASP A 139 -8.26 -7.00 18.35
N ALA A 140 -8.24 -7.56 17.15
CA ALA A 140 -7.01 -8.08 16.56
C ALA A 140 -6.24 -6.96 15.86
N TRP A 141 -5.34 -6.34 16.59
CA TRP A 141 -4.40 -5.35 16.06
C TRP A 141 -3.26 -6.05 15.31
N GLY A 142 -2.80 -5.46 14.21
CA GLY A 142 -1.72 -6.05 13.43
C GLY A 142 -1.50 -5.34 12.10
N THR A 143 -0.63 -5.92 11.29
CA THR A 143 -0.26 -5.42 9.97
C THR A 143 -0.24 -6.53 8.95
N CYS A 144 -0.47 -6.18 7.69
CA CYS A 144 -0.17 -7.04 6.56
C CYS A 144 0.58 -6.21 5.51
N GLU A 145 1.73 -6.68 5.08
CA GLU A 145 2.46 -6.09 3.96
C GLU A 145 2.52 -7.09 2.81
N ALA A 146 2.01 -6.69 1.65
CA ALA A 146 1.98 -7.53 0.47
C ALA A 146 2.39 -6.74 -0.78
N THR A 147 3.23 -7.36 -1.62
CA THR A 147 3.63 -6.83 -2.92
C THR A 147 2.83 -7.53 -4.01
N PHE A 148 2.17 -6.75 -4.84
CA PHE A 148 1.39 -7.18 -5.99
C PHE A 148 2.17 -6.89 -7.27
N THR A 149 2.27 -7.89 -8.15
CA THR A 149 2.99 -7.77 -9.42
C THR A 149 2.04 -8.09 -10.57
N LEU A 150 1.88 -7.14 -11.50
CA LEU A 150 1.19 -7.36 -12.76
C LEU A 150 2.18 -7.82 -13.82
N THR A 151 1.79 -8.85 -14.56
CA THR A 151 2.53 -9.36 -15.72
C THR A 151 1.68 -9.22 -16.96
N THR A 152 2.26 -8.65 -18.02
CA THR A 152 1.64 -8.53 -19.33
C THR A 152 1.78 -9.82 -20.11
N LEU A 153 0.66 -10.26 -20.68
CA LEU A 153 0.61 -11.37 -21.63
C LEU A 153 -0.08 -10.93 -22.92
N ILE A 154 0.16 -11.65 -24.00
CA ILE A 154 -0.61 -11.56 -25.25
C ILE A 154 -1.51 -12.78 -25.31
N LYS A 155 -2.83 -12.57 -25.45
CA LYS A 155 -3.83 -13.62 -25.63
C LYS A 155 -3.85 -14.01 -27.12
N LYS A 156 -3.46 -15.25 -27.43
CA LYS A 156 -3.47 -15.80 -28.78
C LYS A 156 -4.75 -16.54 -29.11
N SER A 157 -5.29 -17.27 -28.11
CA SER A 157 -6.56 -17.96 -28.18
C SER A 157 -7.18 -18.09 -26.79
N PHE A 158 -8.25 -18.86 -26.64
CA PHE A 158 -9.00 -18.99 -25.38
C PHE A 158 -8.12 -19.39 -24.17
N LEU A 159 -7.14 -20.28 -24.37
CA LEU A 159 -6.24 -20.76 -23.31
C LEU A 159 -4.75 -20.52 -23.61
N ASP A 160 -4.44 -19.92 -24.76
CA ASP A 160 -3.05 -19.70 -25.19
C ASP A 160 -2.64 -18.26 -24.93
N TYR A 161 -1.65 -18.10 -24.06
CA TYR A 161 -1.09 -16.83 -23.64
C TYR A 161 0.43 -16.88 -23.73
N THR A 162 1.01 -15.83 -24.29
CA THR A 162 2.48 -15.63 -24.31
C THR A 162 2.85 -14.51 -23.37
N THR A 163 3.72 -14.80 -22.40
CA THR A 163 4.23 -13.79 -21.46
C THR A 163 5.11 -12.79 -22.20
N VAL A 164 4.82 -11.51 -22.03
CA VAL A 164 5.63 -10.38 -22.52
C VAL A 164 6.65 -9.96 -21.46
N GLY A 165 6.21 -9.80 -20.23
CA GLY A 165 7.05 -9.43 -19.10
C GLY A 165 6.28 -8.74 -17.98
N LYS A 166 7.01 -8.37 -16.93
CA LYS A 166 6.50 -7.61 -15.81
C LYS A 166 6.03 -6.24 -16.28
N SER A 167 4.87 -5.82 -15.82
CA SER A 167 4.26 -4.55 -16.16
C SER A 167 4.36 -3.53 -15.02
N SER A 168 3.95 -3.89 -13.82
CA SER A 168 3.90 -2.97 -12.69
C SER A 168 3.92 -3.71 -11.35
N ASP A 169 4.49 -3.05 -10.32
CA ASP A 169 4.43 -3.49 -8.94
C ASP A 169 3.81 -2.41 -8.05
N ILE A 170 3.18 -2.85 -6.97
CA ILE A 170 2.79 -2.02 -5.84
C ILE A 170 2.92 -2.82 -4.55
N THR A 171 3.38 -2.19 -3.48
CA THR A 171 3.33 -2.76 -2.13
C THR A 171 2.24 -2.07 -1.34
N ILE A 172 1.35 -2.86 -0.75
CA ILE A 172 0.27 -2.34 0.10
C ILE A 172 0.56 -2.79 1.54
N ARG A 173 0.58 -1.82 2.45
CA ARG A 173 0.71 -2.04 3.87
C ARG A 173 -0.63 -1.74 4.54
N PHE A 174 -1.33 -2.79 4.96
CA PHE A 174 -2.54 -2.69 5.76
C PHE A 174 -2.16 -2.58 7.23
N ILE A 175 -2.78 -1.64 7.97
CA ILE A 175 -2.40 -1.34 9.35
C ILE A 175 -3.66 -1.17 10.18
N ASN A 176 -3.95 -2.12 11.08
CA ASN A 176 -4.96 -1.97 12.11
C ASN A 176 -4.27 -1.69 13.45
N ARG A 177 -4.27 -0.42 13.85
CA ARG A 177 -3.58 0.03 15.07
C ARG A 177 -4.53 -0.01 16.26
N ASP A 178 -4.04 -0.47 17.39
CA ASP A 178 -4.73 -0.28 18.66
C ASP A 178 -4.90 1.21 18.93
N PRO A 179 -6.12 1.76 18.97
CA PRO A 179 -6.34 3.17 19.24
C PRO A 179 -5.91 3.57 20.66
N SER A 180 -5.79 2.60 21.58
CA SER A 180 -5.26 2.81 22.92
C SER A 180 -3.74 2.69 22.98
N ALA A 181 -3.09 2.14 21.94
CA ALA A 181 -1.64 2.05 21.89
C ALA A 181 -1.05 3.45 21.84
N ILE A 182 -0.28 3.78 22.86
CA ILE A 182 0.59 4.95 22.80
C ILE A 182 1.58 4.66 21.69
N ASN A 183 1.46 5.35 20.55
CA ASN A 183 2.43 5.26 19.47
C ASN A 183 3.80 5.44 20.11
N GLY A 184 4.60 4.36 20.14
CA GLY A 184 5.97 4.45 20.59
C GLY A 184 6.62 5.61 19.88
N VAL A 185 7.26 6.50 20.62
CA VAL A 185 7.99 7.64 20.09
C VAL A 185 8.85 7.07 18.95
N ALA A 186 8.51 7.42 17.71
CA ALA A 186 9.46 7.19 16.62
C ALA A 186 10.75 7.86 17.08
N ASP A 187 11.81 7.07 17.21
CA ASP A 187 13.08 7.49 17.76
C ASP A 187 13.73 8.50 16.78
N ASN A 188 13.16 9.71 16.77
CA ASN A 188 13.75 10.86 16.13
C ASN A 188 14.85 11.34 17.08
N SER A 189 16.03 10.80 16.89
CA SER A 189 17.27 11.08 17.63
C SER A 189 17.67 12.55 17.74
N ALA A 190 16.84 13.49 17.25
CA ALA A 190 17.02 14.93 17.33
C ALA A 190 16.12 15.65 18.35
N ALA A 191 15.01 15.05 18.82
CA ALA A 191 14.10 15.72 19.75
C ALA A 191 14.52 15.47 21.20
N LYS A 192 14.88 16.52 21.92
CA LYS A 192 15.30 16.46 23.34
C LYS A 192 14.09 16.63 24.26
N GLU A 193 14.05 15.86 25.39
CA GLU A 193 13.10 16.11 26.47
C GLU A 193 13.32 17.49 27.05
N VAL A 194 12.27 18.32 27.09
CA VAL A 194 12.33 19.70 27.62
C VAL A 194 11.57 19.84 28.95
N ALA A 195 10.61 18.95 29.21
CA ALA A 195 9.90 18.94 30.48
C ALA A 195 9.24 17.56 30.71
N ARG A 196 9.08 17.21 31.98
CA ARG A 196 8.38 16.00 32.42
C ARG A 196 7.41 16.33 33.54
N TYR A 197 6.24 15.68 33.53
CA TYR A 197 5.16 15.90 34.49
C TYR A 197 4.61 14.57 34.99
N THR A 198 4.07 14.56 36.19
CA THR A 198 3.21 13.49 36.70
C THR A 198 1.83 13.56 36.01
N VAL A 199 1.01 12.52 36.18
CA VAL A 199 -0.39 12.52 35.71
C VAL A 199 -1.20 13.67 36.31
N GLY A 200 -0.87 14.09 37.55
CA GLY A 200 -1.46 15.23 38.22
C GLY A 200 -0.98 16.62 37.74
N GLY A 201 -0.11 16.67 36.70
CA GLY A 201 0.39 17.92 36.12
C GLY A 201 1.58 18.53 36.88
N GLN A 202 2.11 17.91 37.92
CA GLN A 202 3.27 18.39 38.66
C GLN A 202 4.53 18.15 37.81
N ARG A 203 5.33 19.21 37.61
CA ARG A 203 6.61 19.10 36.88
C ARG A 203 7.63 18.34 37.75
N ILE A 204 8.35 17.41 37.12
CA ILE A 204 9.39 16.60 37.75
C ILE A 204 10.68 16.65 36.93
N ASN A 205 11.84 16.57 37.59
CA ASN A 205 13.15 16.68 36.93
C ASN A 205 13.77 15.31 36.62
N ALA A 206 13.15 14.21 37.07
CA ALA A 206 13.58 12.84 36.81
C ALA A 206 12.36 11.92 36.62
N PRO A 207 12.52 10.77 35.95
CA PRO A 207 11.45 9.78 35.80
C PRO A 207 11.01 9.28 37.18
N VAL A 208 9.69 9.19 37.41
CA VAL A 208 9.10 8.57 38.60
C VAL A 208 8.26 7.37 38.20
N LYS A 209 8.17 6.36 39.06
CA LYS A 209 7.39 5.14 38.80
C LYS A 209 5.95 5.47 38.47
N GLY A 210 5.44 4.80 37.43
CA GLY A 210 4.10 5.01 36.88
C GLY A 210 4.11 5.87 35.61
N ILE A 211 2.96 6.48 35.30
CA ILE A 211 2.79 7.27 34.05
C ILE A 211 3.41 8.66 34.22
N ASN A 212 4.33 9.00 33.34
CA ASN A 212 4.93 10.33 33.21
C ASN A 212 4.48 10.94 31.87
N ILE A 213 4.24 12.25 31.85
CA ILE A 213 3.94 13.03 30.65
C ILE A 213 5.21 13.78 30.27
N VAL A 214 5.78 13.46 29.11
CA VAL A 214 7.06 14.01 28.62
C VAL A 214 6.79 14.96 27.46
N LYS A 215 7.28 16.19 27.55
CA LYS A 215 7.26 17.19 26.49
C LYS A 215 8.62 17.26 25.81
N PHE A 216 8.65 17.20 24.47
CA PHE A 216 9.86 17.27 23.66
C PHE A 216 10.05 18.64 23.01
N SER A 217 11.28 18.91 22.56
CA SER A 217 11.68 20.19 21.93
C SER A 217 10.97 20.45 20.59
N ASP A 218 10.42 19.44 19.93
CA ASP A 218 9.63 19.52 18.71
C ASP A 218 8.13 19.79 18.96
N GLY A 219 7.75 20.05 20.23
CA GLY A 219 6.37 20.34 20.63
C GLY A 219 5.52 19.10 20.95
N ARG A 220 5.97 17.88 20.65
CA ARG A 220 5.25 16.64 20.98
C ARG A 220 5.16 16.45 22.49
N THR A 221 4.05 15.84 22.93
CA THR A 221 3.85 15.42 24.32
C THR A 221 3.49 13.94 24.33
N VAL A 222 4.21 13.15 25.11
CA VAL A 222 4.09 11.68 25.14
C VAL A 222 3.88 11.17 26.57
N LYS A 223 3.05 10.13 26.73
CA LYS A 223 2.92 9.39 27.99
C LYS A 223 3.95 8.26 28.03
N VAL A 224 4.75 8.20 29.07
CA VAL A 224 5.78 7.18 29.28
C VAL A 224 5.48 6.43 30.59
N ASN A 225 5.35 5.12 30.53
CA ASN A 225 5.20 4.29 31.74
C ASN A 225 6.57 3.87 32.25
N VAL A 226 6.93 4.37 33.40
CA VAL A 226 8.19 4.04 34.11
C VAL A 226 7.92 2.90 35.08
N LYS A 227 8.63 1.78 34.91
CA LYS A 227 8.51 0.58 35.74
C LYS A 227 9.24 0.70 37.07
#